data_7b220a0a761682e5b0c399c04d96599a
#
_entry.id   7b220a0a761682e5b0c399c04d96599a
#
_cell.length_a   1.000
_cell.length_b   1.000
_cell.length_c   1.000
_cell.angle_alpha   90.00
_cell.angle_beta   90.00
_cell.angle_gamma   90.00
#
_symmetry.space_group_name_H-M   'P 1'
#
loop_
_entity.id
_entity.type
_entity.pdbx_description
1 polymer ?
#
loop_
_entity_poly.entity_id
_entity_poly.type
_entity_poly.pdbx_seq_one_letter_code
_entity_poly.pdbx_strand_id
1 'polypeptide(L)'
;MEQLEKIFETRELNVNMGPQHPATHGVLRLVLDMDGETIVKVTPYVGYLHRGIEKLGESLSYFQALPLTDRMDYVSAMSNNIGYCIAAEKLFGIEVPVRAKFIRTIVGEMSRIANHLLWLATHALDIGAMTVFLYCFREREWILDLYEMICGARLTVTYPRIGGVRNDVPQEFLESLWKFTDEFPSRILEYETLIDQNRIWLQRTKGIGVISAEEAVSWGMTGPTLRGSGVSYDIRKHMPYDAYDQVEFDVPIGTEGDTYDRYRCRMLEMRQSNNIIRQCIEKLPTGPVMADEPKYTLQPKDKMMAITHPTKDLTYFILEKACKACGMCLRACPAKAITGQKKVPHKINQELCVACSTCLATCKFKALTVVPGGKGLSDEKLAELAVAPDQLPEDIKTAHQHLVKQFEFIKKGPKVPEGEIYVATEVPKGELGFYFVSDGSGKPYRMRLRAPSYIHAGCLPRLCVGHLVADVISVIGTIDIVLGECDR
;
A
#
# COMPACT_ATOMS: atom_id res chain seq x y z
N MET A 1 -57.56 3.49 30.31
CA MET A 1 -56.48 3.29 29.33
C MET A 1 -55.75 4.60 29.03
N GLU A 2 -56.45 5.69 28.78
CA GLU A 2 -55.85 7.02 28.49
C GLU A 2 -54.95 7.60 29.59
N GLN A 3 -55.11 7.22 30.87
CA GLN A 3 -54.25 7.64 31.98
C GLN A 3 -52.99 6.77 32.12
N LEU A 4 -52.94 5.57 31.53
CA LEU A 4 -51.77 4.71 31.50
C LEU A 4 -50.83 5.08 30.33
N GLU A 5 -51.36 5.60 29.24
CA GLU A 5 -50.55 6.10 28.12
C GLU A 5 -49.73 7.35 28.49
N LYS A 6 -50.19 8.18 29.41
CA LYS A 6 -49.44 9.35 29.91
C LYS A 6 -48.29 9.03 30.88
N ILE A 7 -48.21 7.80 31.39
CA ILE A 7 -47.15 7.37 32.33
C ILE A 7 -45.92 6.89 31.59
N PHE A 8 -46.02 6.58 30.32
CA PHE A 8 -44.93 6.10 29.48
C PHE A 8 -44.67 7.03 28.28
N GLU A 9 -44.59 8.36 28.53
CA GLU A 9 -43.93 9.24 27.55
C GLU A 9 -42.46 8.82 27.47
N THR A 10 -42.13 8.04 26.43
CA THR A 10 -40.76 7.72 26.08
C THR A 10 -40.03 9.01 25.78
N ARG A 11 -38.93 9.26 26.48
CA ARG A 11 -38.17 10.49 26.34
C ARG A 11 -37.17 10.30 25.21
N GLU A 12 -37.26 11.09 24.16
CA GLU A 12 -36.21 11.14 23.13
C GLU A 12 -34.87 11.48 23.77
N LEU A 13 -33.88 10.62 23.56
CA LEU A 13 -32.53 10.76 24.06
C LEU A 13 -31.56 10.89 22.91
N ASN A 14 -30.76 11.95 22.91
CA ASN A 14 -29.68 12.13 21.96
C ASN A 14 -28.34 11.71 22.61
N VAL A 15 -27.69 10.69 22.05
CA VAL A 15 -26.43 10.13 22.56
C VAL A 15 -25.34 10.26 21.52
N ASN A 16 -24.16 10.73 21.94
CA ASN A 16 -22.97 10.73 21.12
C ASN A 16 -22.11 9.51 21.45
N MET A 17 -21.93 8.60 20.50
CA MET A 17 -21.05 7.46 20.59
C MET A 17 -19.76 7.77 19.79
N GLY A 18 -18.64 7.86 20.48
CA GLY A 18 -17.37 8.31 19.90
C GLY A 18 -17.23 9.85 19.79
N PRO A 19 -16.11 10.38 19.19
CA PRO A 19 -15.09 9.63 18.44
C PRO A 19 -14.18 8.75 19.31
N GLN A 20 -13.98 9.06 20.58
CA GLN A 20 -13.18 8.24 21.50
C GLN A 20 -14.07 7.18 22.18
N HIS A 21 -14.23 6.05 21.51
CA HIS A 21 -14.94 4.88 22.02
C HIS A 21 -14.33 3.61 21.42
N PRO A 22 -14.08 2.53 22.17
CA PRO A 22 -13.47 1.30 21.66
C PRO A 22 -14.18 0.74 20.43
N ALA A 23 -15.51 0.63 20.46
CA ALA A 23 -16.31 0.07 19.39
C ALA A 23 -16.53 1.03 18.18
N THR A 24 -16.03 2.26 18.21
CA THR A 24 -16.06 3.20 17.08
C THR A 24 -14.73 3.29 16.33
N HIS A 25 -13.90 2.27 16.44
CA HIS A 25 -12.58 2.19 15.80
C HIS A 25 -11.68 3.41 16.10
N GLY A 26 -11.95 4.09 17.22
CA GLY A 26 -11.16 5.19 17.76
C GLY A 26 -11.50 6.58 17.26
N VAL A 27 -12.14 6.74 16.09
CA VAL A 27 -12.35 8.05 15.43
C VAL A 27 -13.68 8.22 14.68
N LEU A 28 -14.58 7.25 14.72
CA LEU A 28 -15.94 7.41 14.22
C LEU A 28 -16.83 8.04 15.30
N ARG A 29 -17.55 9.08 14.96
CA ARG A 29 -18.59 9.65 15.83
C ARG A 29 -19.96 9.33 15.26
N LEU A 30 -20.81 8.71 16.07
CA LEU A 30 -22.22 8.50 15.75
C LEU A 30 -23.07 9.36 16.69
N VAL A 31 -24.00 10.09 16.13
CA VAL A 31 -25.06 10.74 16.89
C VAL A 31 -26.31 9.85 16.76
N LEU A 32 -26.78 9.35 17.89
CA LEU A 32 -27.88 8.42 18.00
C LEU A 32 -29.07 9.16 18.62
N ASP A 33 -30.17 9.24 17.89
CA ASP A 33 -31.46 9.66 18.43
C ASP A 33 -32.24 8.39 18.81
N MET A 34 -32.65 8.28 20.06
CA MET A 34 -33.24 7.06 20.62
C MET A 34 -34.55 7.32 21.27
N ASP A 35 -35.47 6.35 21.16
CA ASP A 35 -36.68 6.25 21.93
C ASP A 35 -36.54 5.07 22.91
N GLY A 36 -36.27 5.39 24.18
CA GLY A 36 -35.79 4.40 25.14
C GLY A 36 -34.46 3.81 24.71
N GLU A 37 -34.38 2.50 24.47
CA GLU A 37 -33.17 1.81 23.97
C GLU A 37 -33.21 1.59 22.44
N THR A 38 -34.33 1.95 21.77
CA THR A 38 -34.46 1.74 20.32
C THR A 38 -33.92 2.93 19.55
N ILE A 39 -33.16 2.65 18.53
CA ILE A 39 -32.56 3.65 17.64
C ILE A 39 -33.60 4.16 16.66
N VAL A 40 -33.87 5.45 16.68
CA VAL A 40 -34.80 6.16 15.76
C VAL A 40 -34.00 6.76 14.59
N LYS A 41 -32.79 7.28 14.86
CA LYS A 41 -31.98 7.88 13.83
C LYS A 41 -30.48 7.73 14.18
N VAL A 42 -29.66 7.54 13.15
CA VAL A 42 -28.18 7.52 13.28
C VAL A 42 -27.59 8.52 12.30
N THR A 43 -26.69 9.34 12.78
CA THR A 43 -25.93 10.26 11.92
C THR A 43 -24.44 10.00 12.11
N PRO A 44 -23.78 9.35 11.13
CA PRO A 44 -22.34 9.13 11.18
C PRO A 44 -21.57 10.41 10.81
N TYR A 45 -20.54 10.71 11.58
CA TYR A 45 -19.57 11.78 11.31
C TYR A 45 -18.19 11.16 11.11
N VAL A 46 -17.68 11.32 9.91
CA VAL A 46 -16.32 10.93 9.50
C VAL A 46 -15.47 12.17 9.29
N GLY A 47 -14.15 12.02 9.13
CA GLY A 47 -13.23 13.13 8.87
C GLY A 47 -12.20 13.38 9.97
N TYR A 48 -12.32 12.74 11.15
CA TYR A 48 -11.36 12.92 12.24
C TYR A 48 -9.97 12.36 11.93
N LEU A 49 -9.86 11.48 10.92
CA LEU A 49 -8.60 10.94 10.41
C LEU A 49 -8.33 11.38 8.95
N HIS A 50 -8.89 12.50 8.52
CA HIS A 50 -8.64 13.02 7.18
C HIS A 50 -7.22 13.61 7.07
N ARG A 51 -6.42 13.03 6.18
CA ARG A 51 -5.02 13.40 5.95
C ARG A 51 -4.77 13.96 4.57
N GLY A 52 -5.81 14.06 3.74
CA GLY A 52 -5.73 14.60 2.38
C GLY A 52 -4.92 13.73 1.42
N ILE A 53 -4.99 12.40 1.53
CA ILE A 53 -4.19 11.45 0.74
C ILE A 53 -4.36 11.68 -0.77
N GLU A 54 -5.59 11.92 -1.24
CA GLU A 54 -5.86 12.21 -2.65
C GLU A 54 -5.09 13.47 -3.10
N LYS A 55 -5.16 14.54 -2.32
CA LYS A 55 -4.50 15.81 -2.66
C LYS A 55 -2.98 15.75 -2.51
N LEU A 56 -2.48 15.03 -1.52
CA LEU A 56 -1.06 14.74 -1.37
C LEU A 56 -0.54 13.93 -2.57
N GLY A 57 -1.30 12.91 -3.01
CA GLY A 57 -0.97 12.11 -4.19
C GLY A 57 -0.83 12.95 -5.46
N GLU A 58 -1.64 13.99 -5.65
CA GLU A 58 -1.53 14.94 -6.77
C GLU A 58 -0.25 15.82 -6.68
N SER A 59 0.29 16.04 -5.49
CA SER A 59 1.50 16.84 -5.29
C SER A 59 2.81 16.05 -5.42
N LEU A 60 2.74 14.74 -5.31
CA LEU A 60 3.85 13.79 -5.33
C LEU A 60 3.96 13.09 -6.70
N SER A 61 5.13 12.52 -7.02
CA SER A 61 5.21 11.61 -8.17
C SER A 61 4.48 10.30 -7.86
N TYR A 62 4.08 9.55 -8.91
CA TYR A 62 3.44 8.25 -8.74
C TYR A 62 4.21 7.31 -7.80
N PHE A 63 5.55 7.33 -7.83
CA PHE A 63 6.39 6.52 -6.94
C PHE A 63 6.42 7.03 -5.50
N GLN A 64 6.38 8.34 -5.31
CA GLN A 64 6.38 8.96 -3.99
C GLN A 64 5.02 8.85 -3.30
N ALA A 65 3.93 8.77 -4.07
CA ALA A 65 2.58 8.63 -3.54
C ALA A 65 2.26 7.19 -3.08
N LEU A 66 2.94 6.17 -3.60
CA LEU A 66 2.71 4.77 -3.24
C LEU A 66 2.72 4.51 -1.72
N PRO A 67 3.68 5.01 -0.90
CA PRO A 67 3.66 4.80 0.55
C PRO A 67 2.46 5.43 1.26
N LEU A 68 1.73 6.36 0.65
CA LEU A 68 0.50 6.90 1.23
C LEU A 68 -0.60 5.83 1.28
N THR A 69 -0.60 4.89 0.32
CA THR A 69 -1.62 3.85 0.24
C THR A 69 -1.53 2.83 1.38
N ASP A 70 -0.33 2.60 1.94
CA ASP A 70 -0.17 1.78 3.16
C ASP A 70 -1.03 2.28 4.33
N ARG A 71 -1.27 3.59 4.37
CA ARG A 71 -1.93 4.28 5.47
C ARG A 71 -3.41 4.52 5.24
N MET A 72 -3.95 4.03 4.13
CA MET A 72 -5.39 4.03 3.86
C MET A 72 -6.06 2.97 4.73
N ASP A 73 -6.22 1.77 4.23
CA ASP A 73 -6.52 0.63 5.06
C ASP A 73 -5.20 0.04 5.60
N TYR A 74 -4.77 0.52 6.76
CA TYR A 74 -3.50 0.10 7.38
C TYR A 74 -3.52 -1.35 7.85
N VAL A 75 -4.67 -2.00 7.86
CA VAL A 75 -4.80 -3.42 8.20
C VAL A 75 -4.49 -4.30 6.99
N SER A 76 -4.72 -3.79 5.76
CA SER A 76 -4.48 -4.51 4.50
C SER A 76 -3.58 -3.73 3.53
N ALA A 77 -2.46 -3.21 4.01
CA ALA A 77 -1.54 -2.35 3.27
C ALA A 77 -1.06 -2.96 1.94
N MET A 78 -0.77 -4.29 1.90
CA MET A 78 -0.36 -4.98 0.65
C MET A 78 -1.43 -4.86 -0.44
N SER A 79 -2.71 -5.06 -0.09
CA SER A 79 -3.82 -4.98 -1.04
C SER A 79 -3.98 -3.57 -1.61
N ASN A 80 -3.80 -2.53 -0.79
CA ASN A 80 -3.84 -1.14 -1.24
C ASN A 80 -2.71 -0.83 -2.22
N ASN A 81 -1.48 -1.27 -1.90
CA ASN A 81 -0.34 -1.09 -2.79
C ASN A 81 -0.55 -1.79 -4.12
N ILE A 82 -1.10 -3.02 -4.14
CA ILE A 82 -1.40 -3.77 -5.36
C ILE A 82 -2.38 -2.98 -6.24
N GLY A 83 -3.49 -2.52 -5.69
CA GLY A 83 -4.49 -1.72 -6.44
C GLY A 83 -3.89 -0.46 -7.05
N TYR A 84 -3.08 0.28 -6.27
CA TYR A 84 -2.36 1.46 -6.75
C TYR A 84 -1.38 1.13 -7.88
N CYS A 85 -0.57 0.07 -7.69
CA CYS A 85 0.42 -0.34 -8.69
C CYS A 85 -0.25 -0.74 -10.01
N ILE A 86 -1.31 -1.56 -9.96
CA ILE A 86 -2.05 -1.98 -11.16
C ILE A 86 -2.62 -0.77 -11.91
N ALA A 87 -3.17 0.22 -11.20
CA ALA A 87 -3.69 1.43 -11.82
C ALA A 87 -2.59 2.25 -12.52
N ALA A 88 -1.45 2.43 -11.85
CA ALA A 88 -0.30 3.12 -12.43
C ALA A 88 0.30 2.36 -13.62
N GLU A 89 0.42 1.03 -13.52
CA GLU A 89 0.96 0.16 -14.57
C GLU A 89 0.10 0.19 -15.84
N LYS A 90 -1.22 0.13 -15.69
CA LYS A 90 -2.15 0.26 -16.83
C LYS A 90 -2.04 1.64 -17.48
N LEU A 91 -1.89 2.72 -16.69
CA LEU A 91 -1.70 4.07 -17.22
C LEU A 91 -0.36 4.21 -17.95
N PHE A 92 0.71 3.58 -17.46
CA PHE A 92 2.04 3.63 -18.05
C PHE A 92 2.22 2.66 -19.23
N GLY A 93 1.35 1.65 -19.36
CA GLY A 93 1.50 0.56 -20.31
C GLY A 93 2.61 -0.42 -19.97
N ILE A 94 2.83 -0.67 -18.66
CA ILE A 94 3.85 -1.60 -18.17
C ILE A 94 3.28 -3.00 -18.04
N GLU A 95 3.95 -3.99 -18.64
CA GLU A 95 3.67 -5.40 -18.38
C GLU A 95 4.47 -5.92 -17.19
N VAL A 96 3.75 -6.45 -16.21
CA VAL A 96 4.35 -7.03 -14.99
C VAL A 96 4.76 -8.48 -15.26
N PRO A 97 5.97 -8.89 -14.84
CA PRO A 97 6.42 -10.28 -14.97
C PRO A 97 5.50 -11.27 -14.26
N VAL A 98 5.30 -12.45 -14.85
CA VAL A 98 4.38 -13.48 -14.33
C VAL A 98 4.72 -13.85 -12.89
N ARG A 99 6.01 -14.06 -12.56
CA ARG A 99 6.44 -14.35 -11.19
C ARG A 99 5.99 -13.27 -10.20
N ALA A 100 6.11 -12.01 -10.56
CA ALA A 100 5.66 -10.90 -9.71
C ALA A 100 4.14 -10.89 -9.50
N LYS A 101 3.35 -11.24 -10.53
CA LYS A 101 1.89 -11.39 -10.42
C LYS A 101 1.51 -12.47 -9.40
N PHE A 102 2.16 -13.63 -9.43
CA PHE A 102 1.95 -14.69 -8.44
C PHE A 102 2.31 -14.24 -7.02
N ILE A 103 3.46 -13.59 -6.85
CA ILE A 103 3.88 -13.06 -5.54
C ILE A 103 2.88 -12.02 -5.02
N ARG A 104 2.39 -11.11 -5.88
CA ARG A 104 1.35 -10.14 -5.50
C ARG A 104 0.06 -10.81 -5.08
N THR A 105 -0.37 -11.86 -5.77
CA THR A 105 -1.55 -12.65 -5.39
C THR A 105 -1.34 -13.29 -4.03
N ILE A 106 -0.18 -13.89 -3.76
CA ILE A 106 0.15 -14.48 -2.45
C ILE A 106 0.04 -13.41 -1.35
N VAL A 107 0.75 -12.28 -1.47
CA VAL A 107 0.75 -11.27 -0.40
C VAL A 107 -0.58 -10.53 -0.27
N GLY A 108 -1.35 -10.43 -1.36
CA GLY A 108 -2.73 -9.92 -1.34
C GLY A 108 -3.67 -10.81 -0.53
N GLU A 109 -3.59 -12.13 -0.71
CA GLU A 109 -4.41 -13.07 0.05
C GLU A 109 -3.91 -13.26 1.50
N MET A 110 -2.61 -13.18 1.76
CA MET A 110 -2.08 -13.06 3.13
C MET A 110 -2.64 -11.82 3.83
N SER A 111 -2.73 -10.70 3.11
CA SER A 111 -3.31 -9.43 3.60
C SER A 111 -4.80 -9.59 3.90
N ARG A 112 -5.53 -10.33 3.09
CA ARG A 112 -6.95 -10.66 3.32
C ARG A 112 -7.13 -11.48 4.59
N ILE A 113 -6.33 -12.53 4.79
CA ILE A 113 -6.37 -13.35 6.01
C ILE A 113 -6.04 -12.47 7.23
N ALA A 114 -4.97 -11.68 7.18
CA ALA A 114 -4.56 -10.81 8.29
C ALA A 114 -5.63 -9.76 8.66
N ASN A 115 -6.36 -9.23 7.66
CA ASN A 115 -7.49 -8.33 7.87
C ASN A 115 -8.67 -9.04 8.52
N HIS A 116 -9.08 -10.18 8.00
CA HIS A 116 -10.22 -10.92 8.54
C HIS A 116 -9.96 -11.45 9.95
N LEU A 117 -8.71 -11.80 10.27
CA LEU A 117 -8.30 -12.15 11.62
C LEU A 117 -8.43 -10.96 12.59
N LEU A 118 -7.98 -9.77 12.18
CA LEU A 118 -8.15 -8.57 13.01
C LEU A 118 -9.62 -8.20 13.16
N TRP A 119 -10.36 -8.24 12.06
CA TRP A 119 -11.81 -7.99 12.09
C TRP A 119 -12.52 -8.94 13.05
N LEU A 120 -12.28 -10.26 12.95
CA LEU A 120 -12.89 -11.25 13.82
C LEU A 120 -12.50 -11.01 15.30
N ALA A 121 -11.23 -10.72 15.53
CA ALA A 121 -10.71 -10.43 16.87
C ALA A 121 -11.46 -9.27 17.53
N THR A 122 -11.55 -8.14 16.87
CA THR A 122 -12.18 -6.92 17.42
C THR A 122 -13.69 -7.06 17.50
N HIS A 123 -14.35 -7.61 16.50
CA HIS A 123 -15.79 -7.80 16.49
C HIS A 123 -16.24 -8.80 17.58
N ALA A 124 -15.52 -9.90 17.75
CA ALA A 124 -15.80 -10.86 18.82
C ALA A 124 -15.54 -10.26 20.21
N LEU A 125 -14.47 -9.47 20.35
CA LEU A 125 -14.16 -8.75 21.60
C LEU A 125 -15.28 -7.77 21.97
N ASP A 126 -15.79 -7.01 21.03
CA ASP A 126 -16.86 -6.04 21.23
C ASP A 126 -18.17 -6.70 21.68
N ILE A 127 -18.40 -7.96 21.29
CA ILE A 127 -19.55 -8.78 21.72
C ILE A 127 -19.23 -9.56 23.03
N GLY A 128 -17.98 -9.50 23.54
CA GLY A 128 -17.55 -10.08 24.81
C GLY A 128 -16.72 -11.37 24.69
N ALA A 129 -16.36 -11.82 23.49
CA ALA A 129 -15.58 -13.04 23.26
C ALA A 129 -14.06 -12.76 23.21
N MET A 130 -13.45 -12.37 24.35
CA MET A 130 -12.05 -11.98 24.44
C MET A 130 -11.06 -13.09 24.03
N THR A 131 -11.38 -14.35 24.27
CA THR A 131 -10.50 -15.47 23.91
C THR A 131 -10.26 -15.54 22.40
N VAL A 132 -11.29 -15.28 21.60
CA VAL A 132 -11.18 -15.26 20.14
C VAL A 132 -10.21 -14.18 19.66
N PHE A 133 -10.23 -13.00 20.33
CA PHE A 133 -9.27 -11.93 20.06
C PHE A 133 -7.82 -12.42 20.18
N LEU A 134 -7.47 -13.06 21.30
CA LEU A 134 -6.11 -13.55 21.54
C LEU A 134 -5.68 -14.63 20.53
N TYR A 135 -6.60 -15.52 20.17
CA TYR A 135 -6.32 -16.58 19.20
C TYR A 135 -6.11 -16.03 17.78
N CYS A 136 -6.96 -15.11 17.32
CA CYS A 136 -6.77 -14.47 16.01
C CYS A 136 -5.44 -13.72 15.91
N PHE A 137 -5.01 -13.07 16.98
CA PHE A 137 -3.72 -12.38 17.00
C PHE A 137 -2.53 -13.33 16.93
N ARG A 138 -2.64 -14.55 17.45
CA ARG A 138 -1.59 -15.57 17.36
C ARG A 138 -1.24 -15.88 15.88
N GLU A 139 -2.23 -16.15 15.02
CA GLU A 139 -2.00 -16.41 13.60
C GLU A 139 -1.66 -15.14 12.83
N ARG A 140 -2.24 -13.99 13.24
CA ARG A 140 -1.91 -12.71 12.62
C ARG A 140 -0.43 -12.34 12.82
N GLU A 141 0.12 -12.56 14.02
CA GLU A 141 1.55 -12.35 14.30
C GLU A 141 2.44 -13.16 13.35
N TRP A 142 2.10 -14.43 13.09
CA TRP A 142 2.84 -15.23 12.14
C TRP A 142 2.87 -14.61 10.72
N ILE A 143 1.73 -14.07 10.27
CA ILE A 143 1.68 -13.35 8.96
C ILE A 143 2.55 -12.09 9.01
N LEU A 144 2.58 -11.36 10.12
CA LEU A 144 3.42 -10.16 10.24
C LEU A 144 4.93 -10.51 10.25
N ASP A 145 5.32 -11.64 10.82
CA ASP A 145 6.69 -12.15 10.75
C ASP A 145 7.07 -12.51 9.30
N LEU A 146 6.16 -13.13 8.56
CA LEU A 146 6.34 -13.37 7.12
C LEU A 146 6.49 -12.07 6.32
N TYR A 147 5.77 -11.02 6.66
CA TYR A 147 5.96 -9.71 6.03
C TYR A 147 7.35 -9.14 6.32
N GLU A 148 7.83 -9.26 7.57
CA GLU A 148 9.16 -8.81 7.94
C GLU A 148 10.26 -9.51 7.15
N MET A 149 10.11 -10.81 6.87
CA MET A 149 11.07 -11.58 6.05
C MET A 149 11.25 -11.02 4.63
N ILE A 150 10.18 -10.54 3.99
CA ILE A 150 10.22 -10.08 2.59
C ILE A 150 10.43 -8.58 2.43
N CYS A 151 10.01 -7.77 3.37
CA CYS A 151 10.08 -6.32 3.24
C CYS A 151 10.73 -5.58 4.43
N GLY A 152 11.01 -6.26 5.53
CA GLY A 152 11.60 -5.67 6.74
C GLY A 152 10.63 -4.82 7.56
N ALA A 153 9.31 -4.94 7.29
CA ALA A 153 8.27 -4.20 7.99
C ALA A 153 7.07 -5.11 8.28
N ARG A 154 6.39 -4.86 9.39
CA ARG A 154 5.26 -5.67 9.88
C ARG A 154 3.91 -5.10 9.46
N LEU A 155 3.77 -3.79 9.31
CA LEU A 155 2.48 -3.11 9.10
C LEU A 155 2.46 -2.23 7.84
N THR A 156 3.31 -1.21 7.76
CA THR A 156 3.43 -0.33 6.59
C THR A 156 4.54 -0.85 5.68
N VAL A 157 4.19 -1.71 4.77
CA VAL A 157 5.07 -2.64 4.09
C VAL A 157 5.64 -2.12 2.77
N THR A 158 4.85 -1.38 1.99
CA THR A 158 5.20 -0.85 0.65
C THR A 158 6.05 -1.85 -0.18
N TYR A 159 5.65 -3.12 -0.22
CA TYR A 159 6.38 -4.19 -0.89
C TYR A 159 6.03 -4.33 -2.38
N PRO A 160 4.74 -4.33 -2.80
CA PRO A 160 4.38 -4.16 -4.20
C PRO A 160 4.91 -2.83 -4.74
N ARG A 161 5.41 -2.82 -5.96
CA ARG A 161 5.97 -1.65 -6.65
C ARG A 161 5.40 -1.55 -8.05
N ILE A 162 5.36 -0.37 -8.61
CA ILE A 162 5.01 -0.18 -10.02
C ILE A 162 6.01 -0.97 -10.87
N GLY A 163 5.50 -1.93 -11.64
CA GLY A 163 6.28 -2.86 -12.45
C GLY A 163 6.60 -4.21 -11.81
N GLY A 164 6.16 -4.47 -10.57
CA GLY A 164 6.39 -5.76 -9.92
C GLY A 164 6.40 -5.71 -8.40
N VAL A 165 7.42 -6.32 -7.77
CA VAL A 165 7.66 -6.29 -6.32
C VAL A 165 9.11 -5.88 -6.03
N ARG A 166 9.33 -5.36 -4.82
CA ARG A 166 10.62 -4.79 -4.41
C ARG A 166 11.79 -5.77 -4.50
N ASN A 167 11.60 -6.97 -3.98
CA ASN A 167 12.59 -8.05 -3.93
C ASN A 167 11.87 -9.36 -4.21
N ASP A 168 12.61 -10.37 -4.66
CA ASP A 168 12.10 -11.74 -4.75
C ASP A 168 11.88 -12.32 -3.34
N VAL A 169 11.02 -13.33 -3.26
CA VAL A 169 10.74 -14.05 -2.02
C VAL A 169 11.83 -15.10 -1.75
N PRO A 170 12.44 -15.12 -0.54
CA PRO A 170 13.41 -16.15 -0.19
C PRO A 170 12.73 -17.51 -0.02
N GLN A 171 13.49 -18.59 -0.17
CA GLN A 171 12.99 -19.96 -0.02
C GLN A 171 12.43 -20.21 1.39
N GLU A 172 13.08 -19.68 2.42
CA GLU A 172 12.63 -19.76 3.81
C GLU A 172 11.24 -19.17 4.03
N PHE A 173 10.92 -18.07 3.33
CA PHE A 173 9.57 -17.48 3.35
C PHE A 173 8.53 -18.46 2.79
N LEU A 174 8.82 -19.09 1.64
CA LEU A 174 7.89 -20.04 1.02
C LEU A 174 7.65 -21.27 1.91
N GLU A 175 8.69 -21.78 2.56
CA GLU A 175 8.60 -22.91 3.50
C GLU A 175 7.78 -22.54 4.75
N SER A 176 8.03 -21.38 5.34
CA SER A 176 7.29 -20.90 6.50
C SER A 176 5.83 -20.60 6.14
N LEU A 177 5.58 -20.02 4.96
CA LEU A 177 4.23 -19.76 4.48
C LEU A 177 3.48 -21.06 4.19
N TRP A 178 4.14 -22.06 3.60
CA TRP A 178 3.55 -23.39 3.39
C TRP A 178 3.10 -24.01 4.70
N LYS A 179 3.96 -23.98 5.72
CA LYS A 179 3.63 -24.46 7.07
C LYS A 179 2.43 -23.72 7.66
N PHE A 180 2.40 -22.38 7.52
CA PHE A 180 1.24 -21.58 7.92
C PHE A 180 -0.05 -22.10 7.26
N THR A 181 -0.04 -22.28 5.93
CA THR A 181 -1.23 -22.72 5.19
C THR A 181 -1.68 -24.14 5.57
N ASP A 182 -0.80 -24.96 6.05
CA ASP A 182 -1.09 -26.33 6.53
C ASP A 182 -1.81 -26.32 7.89
N GLU A 183 -1.39 -25.44 8.79
CA GLU A 183 -1.96 -25.33 10.14
C GLU A 183 -3.25 -24.49 10.17
N PHE A 184 -3.36 -23.49 9.30
CA PHE A 184 -4.41 -22.46 9.37
C PHE A 184 -5.85 -22.99 9.29
N PRO A 185 -6.20 -24.03 8.48
CA PRO A 185 -7.55 -24.60 8.48
C PRO A 185 -8.01 -25.11 9.84
N SER A 186 -7.10 -25.67 10.64
CA SER A 186 -7.39 -26.13 12.00
C SER A 186 -7.66 -24.95 12.95
N ARG A 187 -6.98 -23.82 12.74
CA ARG A 187 -7.17 -22.59 13.52
C ARG A 187 -8.52 -21.95 13.23
N ILE A 188 -8.95 -21.94 11.96
CA ILE A 188 -10.29 -21.46 11.61
C ILE A 188 -11.36 -22.30 12.31
N LEU A 189 -11.21 -23.63 12.34
CA LEU A 189 -12.12 -24.51 13.05
C LEU A 189 -12.15 -24.23 14.57
N GLU A 190 -11.01 -23.88 15.15
CA GLU A 190 -10.89 -23.48 16.57
C GLU A 190 -11.75 -22.23 16.85
N TYR A 191 -11.69 -21.20 15.99
CA TYR A 191 -12.53 -20.00 16.13
C TYR A 191 -14.02 -20.34 15.99
N GLU A 192 -14.40 -21.08 14.96
CA GLU A 192 -15.79 -21.51 14.74
C GLU A 192 -16.34 -22.31 15.94
N THR A 193 -15.54 -23.20 16.51
CA THR A 193 -15.93 -23.99 17.70
C THR A 193 -16.23 -23.10 18.91
N LEU A 194 -15.51 -21.99 19.06
CA LEU A 194 -15.70 -21.05 20.17
C LEU A 194 -16.96 -20.20 20.03
N ILE A 195 -17.35 -19.81 18.81
CA ILE A 195 -18.37 -18.78 18.60
C ILE A 195 -19.62 -19.24 17.87
N ASP A 196 -19.56 -20.20 16.94
CA ASP A 196 -20.72 -20.58 16.11
C ASP A 196 -21.93 -21.08 16.91
N GLN A 197 -21.69 -21.72 18.06
CA GLN A 197 -22.75 -22.19 18.96
C GLN A 197 -22.94 -21.31 20.20
N ASN A 198 -22.20 -20.20 20.29
CA ASN A 198 -22.31 -19.29 21.42
C ASN A 198 -23.65 -18.53 21.36
N ARG A 199 -24.48 -18.67 22.38
CA ARG A 199 -25.81 -18.05 22.43
C ARG A 199 -25.75 -16.54 22.31
N ILE A 200 -24.78 -15.88 22.96
CA ILE A 200 -24.63 -14.42 22.91
C ILE A 200 -24.26 -13.98 21.50
N TRP A 201 -23.30 -14.67 20.87
CA TRP A 201 -22.93 -14.41 19.48
C TRP A 201 -24.10 -14.49 18.54
N LEU A 202 -24.85 -15.60 18.60
CA LEU A 202 -26.02 -15.80 17.75
C LEU A 202 -27.11 -14.74 17.96
N GLN A 203 -27.38 -14.36 19.22
CA GLN A 203 -28.35 -13.34 19.54
C GLN A 203 -27.94 -11.92 19.10
N ARG A 204 -26.65 -11.65 19.00
CA ARG A 204 -26.08 -10.34 18.60
C ARG A 204 -25.73 -10.24 17.12
N THR A 205 -25.92 -11.32 16.35
CA THR A 205 -25.56 -11.34 14.93
C THR A 205 -26.70 -11.78 14.02
N LYS A 206 -27.53 -12.77 14.41
CA LYS A 206 -28.65 -13.23 13.61
C LYS A 206 -29.80 -12.24 13.63
N GLY A 207 -30.28 -11.85 12.44
CA GLY A 207 -31.35 -10.90 12.27
C GLY A 207 -30.97 -9.46 12.61
N ILE A 208 -29.70 -9.16 12.88
CA ILE A 208 -29.21 -7.81 13.17
C ILE A 208 -28.55 -7.19 11.94
N GLY A 209 -28.94 -5.93 11.64
CA GLY A 209 -28.39 -5.20 10.50
C GLY A 209 -28.71 -5.86 9.16
N VAL A 210 -29.93 -6.36 9.00
CA VAL A 210 -30.40 -7.00 7.76
C VAL A 210 -30.54 -5.97 6.64
N ILE A 211 -30.00 -6.31 5.46
CA ILE A 211 -30.17 -5.55 4.23
C ILE A 211 -30.38 -6.49 3.05
N SER A 212 -31.36 -6.20 2.22
CA SER A 212 -31.64 -7.00 1.02
C SER A 212 -30.55 -6.84 -0.04
N ALA A 213 -30.49 -7.77 -0.99
CA ALA A 213 -29.56 -7.71 -2.12
C ALA A 213 -29.74 -6.42 -2.94
N GLU A 214 -30.98 -6.05 -3.24
CA GLU A 214 -31.32 -4.86 -4.02
C GLU A 214 -30.91 -3.56 -3.33
N GLU A 215 -31.19 -3.46 -2.03
CA GLU A 215 -30.77 -2.30 -1.23
C GLU A 215 -29.24 -2.24 -1.11
N ALA A 216 -28.56 -3.35 -0.85
CA ALA A 216 -27.11 -3.40 -0.73
C ALA A 216 -26.42 -2.93 -2.02
N VAL A 217 -26.91 -3.36 -3.18
CA VAL A 217 -26.45 -2.88 -4.49
C VAL A 217 -26.75 -1.39 -4.68
N SER A 218 -27.95 -0.94 -4.32
CA SER A 218 -28.35 0.48 -4.43
C SER A 218 -27.47 1.41 -3.58
N TRP A 219 -27.04 0.97 -2.42
CA TRP A 219 -26.08 1.68 -1.57
C TRP A 219 -24.64 1.63 -2.09
N GLY A 220 -24.35 0.78 -3.09
CA GLY A 220 -23.00 0.57 -3.60
C GLY A 220 -22.10 -0.25 -2.67
N MET A 221 -22.69 -1.08 -1.81
CA MET A 221 -21.92 -2.02 -0.96
C MET A 221 -21.14 -3.01 -1.83
N THR A 222 -20.03 -3.47 -1.34
CA THR A 222 -19.17 -4.44 -2.03
C THR A 222 -18.48 -5.38 -1.04
N GLY A 223 -17.77 -6.40 -1.54
CA GLY A 223 -17.06 -7.34 -0.70
C GLY A 223 -17.96 -8.22 0.17
N PRO A 224 -17.47 -8.69 1.32
CA PRO A 224 -18.23 -9.54 2.24
C PRO A 224 -19.55 -8.91 2.70
N THR A 225 -19.61 -7.58 2.79
CA THR A 225 -20.84 -6.87 3.19
C THR A 225 -21.95 -7.01 2.15
N LEU A 226 -21.64 -7.01 0.87
CA LEU A 226 -22.57 -7.27 -0.22
C LEU A 226 -22.87 -8.76 -0.37
N ARG A 227 -21.83 -9.59 -0.31
CA ARG A 227 -21.95 -11.05 -0.46
C ARG A 227 -22.80 -11.69 0.64
N GLY A 228 -22.78 -11.12 1.86
CA GLY A 228 -23.69 -11.51 2.94
C GLY A 228 -25.17 -11.40 2.57
N SER A 229 -25.54 -10.49 1.68
CA SER A 229 -26.90 -10.32 1.15
C SER A 229 -27.20 -11.18 -0.10
N GLY A 230 -26.38 -12.19 -0.42
CA GLY A 230 -26.65 -13.16 -1.49
C GLY A 230 -26.17 -12.73 -2.88
N VAL A 231 -25.47 -11.62 -3.03
CA VAL A 231 -24.95 -11.14 -4.32
C VAL A 231 -23.57 -11.73 -4.59
N SER A 232 -23.47 -12.58 -5.62
CA SER A 232 -22.21 -13.19 -6.04
C SER A 232 -21.38 -12.22 -6.89
N TYR A 233 -20.82 -11.18 -6.27
CA TYR A 233 -19.93 -10.24 -6.92
C TYR A 233 -18.56 -10.23 -6.25
N ASP A 234 -17.52 -10.52 -7.04
CA ASP A 234 -16.11 -10.51 -6.63
C ASP A 234 -15.26 -10.13 -7.82
N ILE A 235 -14.48 -9.06 -7.70
CA ILE A 235 -13.66 -8.52 -8.79
C ILE A 235 -12.60 -9.53 -9.22
N ARG A 236 -12.09 -10.36 -8.31
CA ARG A 236 -11.09 -11.40 -8.61
C ARG A 236 -11.61 -12.44 -9.61
N LYS A 237 -12.96 -12.62 -9.70
CA LYS A 237 -13.63 -13.50 -10.67
C LYS A 237 -14.15 -12.77 -11.90
N HIS A 238 -14.75 -11.58 -11.73
CA HIS A 238 -15.39 -10.85 -12.82
C HIS A 238 -14.40 -10.08 -13.69
N MET A 239 -13.33 -9.54 -13.09
CA MET A 239 -12.27 -8.80 -13.76
C MET A 239 -10.91 -9.22 -13.19
N PRO A 240 -10.45 -10.45 -13.47
CA PRO A 240 -9.23 -10.99 -12.91
C PRO A 240 -8.02 -10.09 -13.14
N TYR A 241 -7.18 -9.97 -12.14
CA TYR A 241 -5.92 -9.25 -12.18
C TYR A 241 -4.79 -10.09 -11.57
N ASP A 242 -3.52 -9.72 -11.82
CA ASP A 242 -2.34 -10.49 -11.42
C ASP A 242 -2.45 -11.97 -11.81
N ALA A 243 -2.55 -12.92 -10.88
CA ALA A 243 -2.64 -14.36 -11.15
C ALA A 243 -4.02 -14.97 -10.79
N TYR A 244 -5.06 -14.16 -10.56
CA TYR A 244 -6.38 -14.70 -10.18
C TYR A 244 -7.08 -15.50 -11.28
N ASP A 245 -6.70 -15.32 -12.55
CA ASP A 245 -7.15 -16.13 -13.68
C ASP A 245 -6.52 -17.52 -13.75
N GLN A 246 -5.47 -17.77 -12.95
CA GLN A 246 -4.70 -19.01 -12.92
C GLN A 246 -4.97 -19.86 -11.67
N VAL A 247 -5.86 -19.41 -10.79
CA VAL A 247 -6.23 -20.09 -9.55
C VAL A 247 -7.73 -20.34 -9.45
N GLU A 248 -8.08 -21.42 -8.79
CA GLU A 248 -9.47 -21.80 -8.57
C GLU A 248 -9.88 -21.51 -7.12
N PHE A 249 -11.01 -20.86 -6.96
CA PHE A 249 -11.62 -20.57 -5.66
C PHE A 249 -13.11 -20.29 -5.82
N ASP A 250 -13.87 -20.46 -4.75
CA ASP A 250 -15.29 -20.14 -4.70
C ASP A 250 -15.51 -18.73 -4.10
N VAL A 251 -16.62 -18.11 -4.48
CA VAL A 251 -17.05 -16.83 -3.90
C VAL A 251 -18.11 -17.13 -2.84
N PRO A 252 -17.80 -16.95 -1.55
CA PRO A 252 -18.77 -17.20 -0.49
C PRO A 252 -19.90 -16.15 -0.52
N ILE A 253 -21.15 -16.63 -0.41
CA ILE A 253 -22.35 -15.80 -0.36
C ILE A 253 -23.21 -16.20 0.83
N GLY A 254 -23.94 -15.21 1.42
CA GLY A 254 -24.95 -15.43 2.45
C GLY A 254 -26.34 -15.56 1.86
N THR A 255 -27.36 -15.62 2.72
CA THR A 255 -28.77 -15.76 2.35
C THR A 255 -29.67 -14.72 3.00
N GLU A 256 -29.41 -14.41 4.28
CA GLU A 256 -30.28 -13.57 5.10
C GLU A 256 -29.88 -12.07 5.07
N GLY A 257 -28.66 -11.77 4.66
CA GLY A 257 -28.15 -10.41 4.60
C GLY A 257 -27.92 -9.76 5.97
N ASP A 258 -27.74 -10.54 7.02
CA ASP A 258 -27.52 -10.09 8.38
C ASP A 258 -26.02 -10.09 8.78
N THR A 259 -25.75 -9.70 10.02
CA THR A 259 -24.40 -9.70 10.58
C THR A 259 -23.77 -11.10 10.63
N TYR A 260 -24.57 -12.15 10.88
CA TYR A 260 -24.10 -13.52 10.93
C TYR A 260 -23.63 -14.01 9.55
N ASP A 261 -24.39 -13.72 8.50
CA ASP A 261 -24.00 -14.09 7.14
C ASP A 261 -22.72 -13.37 6.69
N ARG A 262 -22.54 -12.09 7.03
CA ARG A 262 -21.29 -11.38 6.75
C ARG A 262 -20.11 -11.98 7.51
N TYR A 263 -20.33 -12.47 8.74
CA TYR A 263 -19.34 -13.25 9.47
C TYR A 263 -19.01 -14.55 8.74
N ARG A 264 -20.01 -15.33 8.34
CA ARG A 264 -19.81 -16.59 7.61
C ARG A 264 -19.07 -16.39 6.30
N CYS A 265 -19.39 -15.36 5.53
CA CYS A 265 -18.67 -15.03 4.31
C CYS A 265 -17.17 -14.83 4.57
N ARG A 266 -16.77 -14.07 5.60
CA ARG A 266 -15.36 -13.83 5.91
C ARG A 266 -14.63 -15.08 6.41
N MET A 267 -15.29 -15.95 7.18
CA MET A 267 -14.72 -17.22 7.60
C MET A 267 -14.44 -18.13 6.40
N LEU A 268 -15.34 -18.18 5.44
CA LEU A 268 -15.16 -18.94 4.21
C LEU A 268 -14.12 -18.29 3.29
N GLU A 269 -14.06 -16.96 3.23
CA GLU A 269 -13.01 -16.24 2.48
C GLU A 269 -11.62 -16.54 3.00
N MET A 270 -11.41 -16.64 4.32
CA MET A 270 -10.12 -17.06 4.87
C MET A 270 -9.70 -18.47 4.39
N ARG A 271 -10.65 -19.39 4.26
CA ARG A 271 -10.39 -20.73 3.70
C ARG A 271 -10.02 -20.66 2.22
N GLN A 272 -10.75 -19.85 1.44
CA GLN A 272 -10.45 -19.64 0.02
C GLN A 272 -9.10 -18.95 -0.19
N SER A 273 -8.79 -17.93 0.61
CA SER A 273 -7.48 -17.27 0.58
C SER A 273 -6.33 -18.23 0.87
N ASN A 274 -6.50 -19.10 1.86
CA ASN A 274 -5.53 -20.15 2.16
C ASN A 274 -5.32 -21.10 0.98
N ASN A 275 -6.40 -21.50 0.30
CA ASN A 275 -6.34 -22.34 -0.89
C ASN A 275 -5.66 -21.63 -2.07
N ILE A 276 -5.96 -20.35 -2.31
CA ILE A 276 -5.31 -19.54 -3.34
C ILE A 276 -3.81 -19.45 -3.09
N ILE A 277 -3.38 -19.17 -1.86
CA ILE A 277 -1.95 -19.08 -1.49
C ILE A 277 -1.25 -20.40 -1.82
N ARG A 278 -1.82 -21.55 -1.45
CA ARG A 278 -1.23 -22.88 -1.76
C ARG A 278 -1.07 -23.09 -3.25
N GLN A 279 -2.11 -22.85 -4.04
CA GLN A 279 -2.05 -22.95 -5.50
C GLN A 279 -0.99 -22.03 -6.10
N CYS A 280 -0.87 -20.81 -5.59
CA CYS A 280 0.14 -19.84 -6.05
C CYS A 280 1.56 -20.30 -5.72
N ILE A 281 1.81 -20.90 -4.55
CA ILE A 281 3.14 -21.44 -4.20
C ILE A 281 3.49 -22.62 -5.12
N GLU A 282 2.56 -23.55 -5.36
CA GLU A 282 2.75 -24.72 -6.22
C GLU A 282 3.02 -24.34 -7.68
N LYS A 283 2.36 -23.29 -8.17
CA LYS A 283 2.46 -22.80 -9.56
C LYS A 283 3.49 -21.70 -9.76
N LEU A 284 4.22 -21.28 -8.70
CA LEU A 284 5.11 -20.12 -8.74
C LEU A 284 6.22 -20.29 -9.79
N PRO A 285 6.21 -19.54 -10.90
CA PRO A 285 7.21 -19.69 -11.95
C PRO A 285 8.55 -19.07 -11.54
N THR A 286 9.63 -19.48 -12.17
CA THR A 286 10.91 -18.79 -12.12
C THR A 286 10.89 -17.57 -13.03
N GLY A 287 11.71 -16.56 -12.75
CA GLY A 287 11.84 -15.39 -13.60
C GLY A 287 12.03 -14.08 -12.83
N PRO A 288 12.02 -12.95 -13.54
CA PRO A 288 12.16 -11.63 -12.92
C PRO A 288 10.94 -11.26 -12.08
N VAL A 289 11.18 -10.43 -11.07
CA VAL A 289 10.12 -9.91 -10.17
C VAL A 289 9.84 -8.42 -10.39
N MET A 290 10.54 -7.80 -11.35
CA MET A 290 10.37 -6.40 -11.74
C MET A 290 10.44 -6.30 -13.25
N ALA A 291 9.57 -5.51 -13.86
CA ALA A 291 9.59 -5.22 -15.28
C ALA A 291 10.89 -4.50 -15.69
N ASP A 292 11.45 -4.87 -16.82
CA ASP A 292 12.64 -4.22 -17.37
C ASP A 292 12.24 -3.00 -18.24
N GLU A 293 11.68 -2.00 -17.61
CA GLU A 293 11.24 -0.74 -18.20
C GLU A 293 11.99 0.44 -17.58
N PRO A 294 13.25 0.72 -18.03
CA PRO A 294 14.11 1.75 -17.41
C PRO A 294 13.50 3.15 -17.38
N LYS A 295 12.51 3.41 -18.26
CA LYS A 295 11.78 4.67 -18.31
C LYS A 295 10.85 4.87 -17.12
N TYR A 296 10.29 3.78 -16.58
CA TYR A 296 9.26 3.81 -15.54
C TYR A 296 9.65 3.10 -14.25
N THR A 297 10.64 2.22 -14.28
CA THR A 297 11.06 1.47 -13.10
C THR A 297 12.41 1.94 -12.57
N LEU A 298 12.56 1.99 -11.26
CA LEU A 298 13.86 2.26 -10.63
C LEU A 298 14.80 1.09 -10.90
N GLN A 299 15.98 1.39 -11.44
CA GLN A 299 17.01 0.37 -11.64
C GLN A 299 17.49 -0.21 -10.30
N PRO A 300 17.86 -1.48 -10.25
CA PRO A 300 18.46 -2.09 -9.06
C PRO A 300 19.66 -1.27 -8.54
N LYS A 301 19.85 -1.29 -7.22
CA LYS A 301 20.87 -0.48 -6.54
C LYS A 301 22.28 -0.70 -7.08
N ASP A 302 22.63 -1.93 -7.39
CA ASP A 302 23.91 -2.34 -7.97
C ASP A 302 24.10 -1.77 -9.38
N LYS A 303 23.11 -1.84 -10.27
CA LYS A 303 23.13 -1.19 -11.58
C LYS A 303 23.23 0.34 -11.43
N MET A 304 22.50 0.93 -10.50
CA MET A 304 22.56 2.38 -10.24
C MET A 304 23.92 2.80 -9.69
N MET A 305 24.49 2.04 -8.77
CA MET A 305 25.83 2.28 -8.23
C MET A 305 26.90 2.14 -9.32
N ALA A 306 26.76 1.20 -10.22
CA ALA A 306 27.66 1.05 -11.37
C ALA A 306 27.57 2.25 -12.34
N ILE A 307 26.35 2.81 -12.54
CA ILE A 307 26.14 3.99 -13.39
C ILE A 307 26.63 5.27 -12.72
N THR A 308 26.40 5.45 -11.42
CA THR A 308 26.73 6.67 -10.67
C THR A 308 28.16 6.68 -10.15
N HIS A 309 28.76 5.50 -9.95
CA HIS A 309 30.12 5.31 -9.48
C HIS A 309 30.81 4.26 -10.35
N PRO A 310 31.07 4.58 -11.63
CA PRO A 310 31.59 3.61 -12.59
C PRO A 310 32.98 3.03 -12.22
N THR A 311 33.68 3.69 -11.30
CA THR A 311 34.90 3.13 -10.70
C THR A 311 35.15 3.75 -9.32
N LYS A 312 35.32 2.93 -8.29
CA LYS A 312 35.78 3.37 -6.97
C LYS A 312 37.23 3.93 -7.01
N ASP A 313 37.94 3.74 -8.12
CA ASP A 313 39.38 4.04 -8.26
C ASP A 313 39.67 5.23 -9.19
N LEU A 314 38.63 6.02 -9.55
CA LEU A 314 38.86 7.23 -10.36
C LEU A 314 39.17 8.44 -9.47
N THR A 315 40.32 9.04 -9.71
CA THR A 315 40.74 10.29 -9.10
C THR A 315 40.48 11.45 -10.06
N TYR A 316 39.59 12.35 -9.69
CA TYR A 316 39.31 13.55 -10.49
C TYR A 316 40.39 14.60 -10.26
N PHE A 317 40.90 15.18 -11.34
CA PHE A 317 42.03 16.11 -11.30
C PHE A 317 41.77 17.33 -12.21
N ILE A 318 42.25 18.51 -11.82
CA ILE A 318 42.17 19.73 -12.61
C ILE A 318 43.54 20.04 -13.22
N LEU A 319 43.60 20.05 -14.54
CA LEU A 319 44.78 20.45 -15.29
C LEU A 319 45.03 21.96 -15.13
N GLU A 320 46.03 22.36 -14.36
CA GLU A 320 46.30 23.76 -14.04
C GLU A 320 46.48 24.64 -15.28
N LYS A 321 47.20 24.14 -16.29
CA LYS A 321 47.42 24.85 -17.56
C LYS A 321 46.12 25.13 -18.36
N ALA A 322 45.13 24.28 -18.24
CA ALA A 322 43.86 24.43 -18.95
C ALA A 322 42.81 25.22 -18.09
N CYS A 323 42.99 25.27 -16.78
CA CYS A 323 42.04 25.90 -15.88
C CYS A 323 42.06 27.44 -16.03
N LYS A 324 40.88 28.02 -16.37
CA LYS A 324 40.69 29.47 -16.47
C LYS A 324 40.19 30.12 -15.19
N ALA A 325 40.20 29.39 -14.06
CA ALA A 325 39.73 29.85 -12.74
C ALA A 325 38.35 30.54 -12.75
N CYS A 326 37.42 30.01 -13.57
CA CYS A 326 36.08 30.59 -13.77
C CYS A 326 35.10 30.32 -12.63
N GLY A 327 35.42 29.38 -11.71
CA GLY A 327 34.60 29.04 -10.54
C GLY A 327 33.36 28.19 -10.84
N MET A 328 33.11 27.76 -12.08
CA MET A 328 31.92 26.96 -12.41
C MET A 328 31.92 25.63 -11.71
N CYS A 329 33.03 24.88 -11.78
CA CYS A 329 33.19 23.57 -11.11
C CYS A 329 33.10 23.69 -9.57
N LEU A 330 33.64 24.78 -9.00
CA LEU A 330 33.57 25.05 -7.57
C LEU A 330 32.11 25.24 -7.09
N ARG A 331 31.32 26.01 -7.84
CA ARG A 331 29.88 26.21 -7.51
C ARG A 331 29.05 24.96 -7.74
N ALA A 332 29.42 24.15 -8.71
CA ALA A 332 28.68 22.93 -9.07
C ALA A 332 29.02 21.74 -8.18
N CYS A 333 30.07 21.77 -7.39
CA CYS A 333 30.49 20.62 -6.58
C CYS A 333 29.57 20.42 -5.37
N PRO A 334 28.76 19.35 -5.31
CA PRO A 334 27.84 19.09 -4.21
C PRO A 334 28.58 18.78 -2.90
N ALA A 335 29.75 18.15 -2.99
CA ALA A 335 30.59 17.79 -1.84
C ALA A 335 31.50 18.94 -1.37
N LYS A 336 31.46 20.10 -2.04
CA LYS A 336 32.37 21.25 -1.77
C LYS A 336 33.86 20.86 -1.76
N ALA A 337 34.20 19.81 -2.51
CA ALA A 337 35.56 19.28 -2.59
C ALA A 337 36.51 20.15 -3.45
N ILE A 338 35.99 21.14 -4.18
CA ILE A 338 36.79 22.00 -5.04
C ILE A 338 37.10 23.32 -4.33
N THR A 339 38.35 23.67 -4.28
CA THR A 339 38.84 24.92 -3.70
C THR A 339 39.54 25.77 -4.77
N GLY A 340 39.54 27.08 -4.63
CA GLY A 340 40.21 27.97 -5.54
C GLY A 340 39.73 29.43 -5.38
N GLN A 341 40.50 30.34 -5.92
CA GLN A 341 40.23 31.80 -5.93
C GLN A 341 40.17 32.32 -7.38
N LYS A 342 39.62 33.48 -7.56
CA LYS A 342 39.56 34.16 -8.86
C LYS A 342 40.96 34.35 -9.41
N LYS A 343 41.22 33.93 -10.65
CA LYS A 343 42.55 33.95 -11.35
C LYS A 343 43.58 32.93 -10.86
N VAL A 344 43.23 32.02 -9.93
CA VAL A 344 44.10 30.95 -9.48
C VAL A 344 43.45 29.63 -9.89
N PRO A 345 44.20 28.66 -10.51
CA PRO A 345 43.66 27.37 -10.87
C PRO A 345 43.03 26.67 -9.66
N HIS A 346 41.87 26.05 -9.89
CA HIS A 346 41.13 25.34 -8.82
C HIS A 346 41.81 23.99 -8.55
N LYS A 347 41.68 23.51 -7.32
CA LYS A 347 42.15 22.17 -6.88
C LYS A 347 41.02 21.35 -6.30
N ILE A 348 41.12 20.03 -6.41
CA ILE A 348 40.15 19.09 -5.84
C ILE A 348 40.76 18.45 -4.60
N ASN A 349 40.10 18.59 -3.48
CA ASN A 349 40.43 17.83 -2.28
C ASN A 349 39.91 16.39 -2.47
N GLN A 350 40.80 15.44 -2.58
CA GLN A 350 40.48 14.04 -2.86
C GLN A 350 39.81 13.32 -1.71
N GLU A 351 39.98 13.79 -0.47
CA GLU A 351 39.29 13.24 0.71
C GLU A 351 37.83 13.59 0.74
N LEU A 352 37.45 14.78 0.24
CA LEU A 352 36.07 15.25 0.16
C LEU A 352 35.40 14.89 -1.16
N CYS A 353 36.13 14.46 -2.17
CA CYS A 353 35.64 14.16 -3.48
C CYS A 353 34.84 12.84 -3.50
N VAL A 354 33.55 12.91 -3.84
CA VAL A 354 32.65 11.74 -3.94
C VAL A 354 32.57 11.18 -5.37
N ALA A 355 33.49 11.54 -6.25
CA ALA A 355 33.60 11.05 -7.64
C ALA A 355 32.31 11.15 -8.47
N CYS A 356 31.46 12.17 -8.26
CA CYS A 356 30.15 12.34 -8.89
C CYS A 356 30.17 12.88 -10.34
N SER A 357 31.33 13.13 -10.94
CA SER A 357 31.52 13.66 -12.31
C SER A 357 30.92 15.05 -12.60
N THR A 358 30.18 15.68 -11.68
CA THR A 358 29.49 16.97 -11.91
C THR A 358 30.45 18.06 -12.38
N CYS A 359 31.66 18.12 -11.83
CA CYS A 359 32.67 19.09 -12.20
C CYS A 359 33.16 18.87 -13.65
N LEU A 360 33.30 17.61 -14.10
CA LEU A 360 33.71 17.25 -15.44
C LEU A 360 32.69 17.77 -16.48
N ALA A 361 31.40 17.50 -16.26
CA ALA A 361 30.32 17.96 -17.13
C ALA A 361 30.16 19.50 -17.16
N THR A 362 30.50 20.18 -16.05
CA THR A 362 30.35 21.64 -15.93
C THR A 362 31.51 22.44 -16.54
N CYS A 363 32.67 21.81 -16.72
CA CYS A 363 33.86 22.51 -17.17
C CYS A 363 33.88 22.77 -18.68
N LYS A 364 33.54 24.00 -19.10
CA LYS A 364 33.57 24.44 -20.53
C LYS A 364 34.96 24.47 -21.13
N PHE A 365 36.01 24.53 -20.33
CA PHE A 365 37.41 24.65 -20.76
C PHE A 365 38.12 23.30 -20.85
N LYS A 366 37.40 22.19 -20.61
CA LYS A 366 37.92 20.85 -20.62
C LYS A 366 39.17 20.70 -19.74
N ALA A 367 39.23 21.45 -18.63
CA ALA A 367 40.35 21.44 -17.70
C ALA A 367 40.28 20.31 -16.67
N LEU A 368 39.15 19.58 -16.62
CA LEU A 368 38.98 18.44 -15.70
C LEU A 368 39.24 17.13 -16.41
N THR A 369 39.90 16.24 -15.73
CA THR A 369 40.25 14.89 -16.21
C THR A 369 40.12 13.87 -15.09
N VAL A 370 40.34 12.61 -15.40
CA VAL A 370 40.27 11.47 -14.47
C VAL A 370 41.50 10.63 -14.60
N VAL A 371 42.03 10.19 -13.47
CA VAL A 371 43.17 9.28 -13.41
C VAL A 371 42.77 7.97 -12.75
N PRO A 372 42.69 6.84 -13.47
CA PRO A 372 42.44 5.54 -12.87
C PRO A 372 43.55 5.16 -11.86
N GLY A 373 43.17 4.67 -10.68
CA GLY A 373 44.11 4.28 -9.63
C GLY A 373 44.90 5.43 -9.02
N GLY A 374 44.52 6.69 -9.28
CA GLY A 374 45.29 7.87 -8.86
C GLY A 374 45.15 8.26 -7.39
N LYS A 375 44.38 7.55 -6.58
CA LYS A 375 44.15 7.87 -5.17
C LYS A 375 45.46 7.76 -4.37
N GLY A 376 45.85 8.86 -3.72
CA GLY A 376 47.08 8.95 -2.94
C GLY A 376 48.35 9.35 -3.74
N LEU A 377 48.21 9.59 -5.04
CA LEU A 377 49.31 10.10 -5.84
C LEU A 377 49.50 11.63 -5.66
N SER A 378 50.76 12.11 -5.84
CA SER A 378 51.03 13.55 -5.86
C SER A 378 50.43 14.24 -7.08
N ASP A 379 50.16 15.56 -6.98
CA ASP A 379 49.64 16.38 -8.08
C ASP A 379 50.49 16.29 -9.36
N GLU A 380 51.79 16.16 -9.23
CA GLU A 380 52.74 15.99 -10.34
C GLU A 380 52.49 14.68 -11.09
N LYS A 381 52.34 13.58 -10.35
CA LYS A 381 52.09 12.26 -10.90
C LYS A 381 50.68 12.12 -11.47
N LEU A 382 49.67 12.80 -10.87
CA LEU A 382 48.35 12.88 -11.42
C LEU A 382 48.33 13.65 -12.74
N ALA A 383 49.12 14.72 -12.87
CA ALA A 383 49.24 15.48 -14.12
C ALA A 383 49.91 14.69 -15.25
N GLU A 384 50.87 13.82 -14.91
CA GLU A 384 51.56 12.94 -15.87
C GLU A 384 50.64 11.82 -16.37
N LEU A 385 49.81 11.24 -15.50
CA LEU A 385 48.94 10.13 -15.81
C LEU A 385 47.58 10.60 -16.32
N ALA A 386 47.36 11.91 -16.42
CA ALA A 386 46.08 12.49 -16.78
C ALA A 386 45.66 12.16 -18.22
N VAL A 387 44.52 11.48 -18.38
CA VAL A 387 43.93 11.22 -19.70
C VAL A 387 43.28 12.50 -20.23
N ALA A 388 43.52 12.81 -21.52
CA ALA A 388 42.86 13.98 -22.10
C ALA A 388 41.32 13.87 -22.05
N PRO A 389 40.58 14.95 -21.72
CA PRO A 389 39.14 14.88 -21.51
C PRO A 389 38.35 14.35 -22.68
N ASP A 390 38.81 14.50 -23.90
CA ASP A 390 38.27 13.96 -25.13
C ASP A 390 38.50 12.46 -25.32
N GLN A 391 39.54 11.93 -24.69
CA GLN A 391 39.91 10.51 -24.72
C GLN A 391 39.28 9.69 -23.58
N LEU A 392 38.53 10.34 -22.65
CA LEU A 392 37.86 9.61 -21.59
C LEU A 392 36.80 8.65 -22.16
N PRO A 393 36.64 7.45 -21.56
CA PRO A 393 35.58 6.52 -21.92
C PRO A 393 34.19 7.18 -21.85
N GLU A 394 33.26 6.74 -22.68
CA GLU A 394 31.94 7.36 -22.81
C GLU A 394 31.09 7.19 -21.55
N ASP A 395 31.19 6.08 -20.85
CA ASP A 395 30.53 5.81 -19.57
C ASP A 395 30.93 6.84 -18.49
N ILE A 396 32.20 7.26 -18.44
CA ILE A 396 32.69 8.30 -17.53
C ILE A 396 32.15 9.67 -17.94
N LYS A 397 32.13 9.99 -19.23
CA LYS A 397 31.59 11.27 -19.75
C LYS A 397 30.10 11.39 -19.47
N THR A 398 29.35 10.31 -19.56
CA THR A 398 27.91 10.28 -19.40
C THR A 398 27.43 10.06 -17.96
N ALA A 399 28.32 9.63 -17.04
CA ALA A 399 27.99 9.33 -15.64
C ALA A 399 27.22 10.47 -14.95
N HIS A 400 27.59 11.73 -15.18
CA HIS A 400 26.86 12.89 -14.67
C HIS A 400 25.42 12.99 -15.23
N GLN A 401 25.23 12.70 -16.51
CA GLN A 401 23.90 12.74 -17.14
C GLN A 401 23.00 11.66 -16.57
N HIS A 402 23.54 10.49 -16.31
CA HIS A 402 22.81 9.39 -15.64
C HIS A 402 22.41 9.77 -14.21
N LEU A 403 23.32 10.40 -13.46
CA LEU A 403 23.03 10.88 -12.11
C LEU A 403 21.93 11.94 -12.12
N VAL A 404 21.99 12.92 -13.01
CA VAL A 404 20.95 13.96 -13.17
C VAL A 404 19.60 13.35 -13.53
N LYS A 405 19.57 12.45 -14.50
CA LYS A 405 18.34 11.73 -14.89
C LYS A 405 17.75 10.97 -13.71
N GLN A 406 18.58 10.32 -12.90
CA GLN A 406 18.15 9.60 -11.71
C GLN A 406 17.53 10.54 -10.65
N PHE A 407 18.17 11.71 -10.39
CA PHE A 407 17.58 12.72 -9.51
C PHE A 407 16.27 13.30 -10.04
N GLU A 408 16.18 13.54 -11.32
CA GLU A 408 14.94 14.00 -11.95
C GLU A 408 13.84 12.94 -11.84
N PHE A 409 14.17 11.68 -12.07
CA PHE A 409 13.24 10.57 -11.92
C PHE A 409 12.69 10.45 -10.49
N ILE A 410 13.55 10.53 -9.47
CA ILE A 410 13.12 10.45 -8.07
C ILE A 410 12.30 11.69 -7.67
N LYS A 411 12.71 12.90 -8.10
CA LYS A 411 12.09 14.16 -7.66
C LYS A 411 10.84 14.53 -8.46
N LYS A 412 10.86 14.35 -9.77
CA LYS A 412 9.78 14.77 -10.68
C LYS A 412 8.89 13.61 -11.11
N GLY A 413 9.35 12.38 -10.99
CA GLY A 413 8.78 11.19 -11.59
C GLY A 413 9.07 11.08 -13.10
N PRO A 414 8.81 9.92 -13.70
CA PRO A 414 8.89 9.74 -15.15
C PRO A 414 7.74 10.48 -15.84
N LYS A 415 7.95 10.94 -17.06
CA LYS A 415 6.86 11.44 -17.89
C LYS A 415 5.93 10.28 -18.25
N VAL A 416 4.66 10.43 -17.93
CA VAL A 416 3.61 9.43 -18.10
C VAL A 416 2.76 9.82 -19.34
N PRO A 417 2.18 8.87 -20.08
CA PRO A 417 1.23 9.22 -21.13
C PRO A 417 0.05 10.05 -20.60
N GLU A 418 -0.42 11.01 -21.40
CA GLU A 418 -1.67 11.73 -21.10
C GLU A 418 -2.85 10.78 -21.20
N GLY A 419 -3.82 10.94 -20.30
CA GLY A 419 -5.03 10.12 -20.31
C GLY A 419 -5.61 9.94 -18.91
N GLU A 420 -6.66 9.16 -18.85
CA GLU A 420 -7.34 8.80 -17.60
C GLU A 420 -7.57 7.30 -17.50
N ILE A 421 -7.62 6.78 -16.27
CA ILE A 421 -7.89 5.38 -16.00
C ILE A 421 -8.60 5.21 -14.68
N TYR A 422 -9.54 4.27 -14.63
CA TYR A 422 -10.09 3.72 -13.41
C TYR A 422 -9.76 2.23 -13.30
N VAL A 423 -9.25 1.82 -12.16
CA VAL A 423 -8.97 0.41 -11.86
C VAL A 423 -9.51 0.08 -10.50
N ALA A 424 -10.26 -1.01 -10.42
CA ALA A 424 -10.77 -1.58 -9.19
C ALA A 424 -10.07 -2.90 -8.86
N THR A 425 -9.85 -3.15 -7.59
CA THR A 425 -9.34 -4.41 -7.04
C THR A 425 -10.17 -4.86 -5.85
N GLU A 426 -10.27 -6.16 -5.63
CA GLU A 426 -10.98 -6.73 -4.48
C GLU A 426 -10.05 -6.76 -3.27
N VAL A 427 -10.15 -5.75 -2.41
CA VAL A 427 -9.48 -5.76 -1.10
C VAL A 427 -10.35 -6.48 -0.06
N PRO A 428 -9.85 -6.79 1.16
CA PRO A 428 -10.63 -7.53 2.16
C PRO A 428 -12.00 -6.93 2.49
N LYS A 429 -12.13 -5.61 2.39
CA LYS A 429 -13.36 -4.86 2.67
C LYS A 429 -14.29 -4.72 1.46
N GLY A 430 -13.82 -5.05 0.27
CA GLY A 430 -14.58 -4.98 -0.98
C GLY A 430 -13.82 -4.28 -2.09
N GLU A 431 -14.52 -3.57 -2.95
CA GLU A 431 -13.95 -2.87 -4.09
C GLU A 431 -13.18 -1.62 -3.68
N LEU A 432 -11.87 -1.62 -3.88
CA LEU A 432 -11.01 -0.44 -3.82
C LEU A 432 -10.71 0.03 -5.24
N GLY A 433 -11.11 1.25 -5.58
CA GLY A 433 -10.89 1.83 -6.90
C GLY A 433 -9.91 3.00 -6.87
N PHE A 434 -8.99 3.01 -7.85
CA PHE A 434 -8.09 4.12 -8.11
C PHE A 434 -8.45 4.77 -9.45
N TYR A 435 -8.71 6.06 -9.44
CA TYR A 435 -8.92 6.87 -10.63
C TYR A 435 -7.78 7.87 -10.76
N PHE A 436 -7.06 7.79 -11.86
CA PHE A 436 -5.98 8.71 -12.20
C PHE A 436 -6.30 9.48 -13.46
N VAL A 437 -5.94 10.77 -13.47
CA VAL A 437 -5.81 11.60 -14.67
C VAL A 437 -4.37 12.05 -14.78
N SER A 438 -3.76 11.87 -15.94
CA SER A 438 -2.41 12.28 -16.29
C SER A 438 -2.43 13.38 -17.31
N ASP A 439 -1.64 14.43 -17.09
CA ASP A 439 -1.38 15.54 -18.01
C ASP A 439 -0.03 15.40 -18.76
N GLY A 440 0.54 14.20 -18.77
CA GLY A 440 1.86 13.94 -19.35
C GLY A 440 3.03 14.25 -18.42
N SER A 441 2.78 14.77 -17.22
CA SER A 441 3.81 15.01 -16.20
C SER A 441 4.16 13.75 -15.42
N GLY A 442 5.13 13.84 -14.50
CA GLY A 442 5.50 12.74 -13.61
C GLY A 442 4.63 12.63 -12.36
N LYS A 443 3.57 13.42 -12.26
CA LYS A 443 2.64 13.46 -11.14
C LYS A 443 1.21 13.27 -11.63
N PRO A 444 0.32 12.67 -10.85
CA PRO A 444 -1.10 12.66 -11.18
C PRO A 444 -1.65 14.10 -11.23
N TYR A 445 -2.30 14.49 -12.33
CA TYR A 445 -3.10 15.71 -12.36
C TYR A 445 -4.30 15.61 -11.43
N ARG A 446 -4.92 14.41 -11.40
CA ARG A 446 -6.01 14.07 -10.48
C ARG A 446 -5.83 12.65 -9.96
N MET A 447 -6.03 12.49 -8.65
CA MET A 447 -6.11 11.20 -7.97
C MET A 447 -7.40 11.13 -7.18
N ARG A 448 -8.21 10.09 -7.41
CA ARG A 448 -9.43 9.81 -6.67
C ARG A 448 -9.47 8.36 -6.23
N LEU A 449 -10.09 8.14 -5.09
CA LEU A 449 -10.20 6.84 -4.43
C LEU A 449 -11.68 6.50 -4.22
N ARG A 450 -12.07 5.33 -4.68
CA ARG A 450 -13.32 4.69 -4.25
C ARG A 450 -12.95 3.77 -3.11
N ALA A 451 -13.31 4.19 -1.89
CA ALA A 451 -12.99 3.49 -0.65
C ALA A 451 -14.24 2.69 -0.18
N PRO A 452 -14.17 1.36 -0.05
CA PRO A 452 -15.31 0.56 0.41
C PRO A 452 -15.74 0.97 1.83
N SER A 453 -14.81 1.24 2.74
CA SER A 453 -15.12 1.67 4.11
C SER A 453 -15.98 2.94 4.17
N TYR A 454 -15.79 3.90 3.26
CA TYR A 454 -16.59 5.13 3.23
C TYR A 454 -18.05 4.85 2.88
N ILE A 455 -18.27 3.97 1.90
CA ILE A 455 -19.62 3.57 1.46
C ILE A 455 -20.31 2.79 2.58
N HIS A 456 -19.61 1.83 3.19
CA HIS A 456 -20.15 1.03 4.28
C HIS A 456 -20.50 1.88 5.50
N ALA A 457 -19.68 2.87 5.86
CA ALA A 457 -20.00 3.83 6.92
C ALA A 457 -21.27 4.65 6.62
N GLY A 458 -21.48 5.01 5.34
CA GLY A 458 -22.70 5.68 4.89
C GLY A 458 -23.97 4.83 5.04
N CYS A 459 -23.85 3.50 5.07
CA CYS A 459 -24.99 2.59 5.24
C CYS A 459 -25.43 2.41 6.71
N LEU A 460 -24.65 2.88 7.69
CA LEU A 460 -24.94 2.73 9.12
C LEU A 460 -26.35 3.18 9.52
N PRO A 461 -26.89 4.33 9.05
CA PRO A 461 -28.25 4.73 9.36
C PRO A 461 -29.27 3.66 8.99
N ARG A 462 -29.13 3.07 7.80
CA ARG A 462 -30.07 2.04 7.31
C ARG A 462 -29.96 0.73 8.11
N LEU A 463 -28.74 0.38 8.54
CA LEU A 463 -28.48 -0.89 9.24
C LEU A 463 -28.81 -0.84 10.73
N CYS A 464 -28.86 0.35 11.36
CA CYS A 464 -29.02 0.51 12.81
C CYS A 464 -30.42 0.93 13.23
N VAL A 465 -31.18 1.65 12.40
CA VAL A 465 -32.54 2.14 12.76
C VAL A 465 -33.49 0.97 13.03
N GLY A 466 -34.23 1.06 14.14
CA GLY A 466 -35.14 0.03 14.63
C GLY A 466 -34.49 -1.05 15.50
N HIS A 467 -33.17 -1.07 15.60
CA HIS A 467 -32.42 -1.96 16.50
C HIS A 467 -32.14 -1.29 17.87
N LEU A 468 -31.67 -2.08 18.82
CA LEU A 468 -31.25 -1.59 20.14
C LEU A 468 -29.87 -0.92 20.08
N VAL A 469 -29.59 -0.02 21.01
CA VAL A 469 -28.25 0.61 21.13
C VAL A 469 -27.13 -0.42 21.27
N ALA A 470 -27.39 -1.55 21.94
CA ALA A 470 -26.43 -2.65 22.06
C ALA A 470 -26.11 -3.36 20.72
N ASP A 471 -27.00 -3.27 19.73
CA ASP A 471 -26.80 -3.86 18.40
C ASP A 471 -25.97 -2.96 17.49
N VAL A 472 -25.91 -1.64 17.77
CA VAL A 472 -25.07 -0.69 17.00
C VAL A 472 -23.63 -1.14 16.95
N ILE A 473 -23.10 -1.64 18.05
CA ILE A 473 -21.72 -2.16 18.15
C ILE A 473 -21.52 -3.34 17.18
N SER A 474 -22.46 -4.28 17.16
CA SER A 474 -22.43 -5.43 16.24
C SER A 474 -22.52 -4.98 14.77
N VAL A 475 -23.35 -3.98 14.47
CA VAL A 475 -23.49 -3.42 13.12
C VAL A 475 -22.22 -2.71 12.67
N ILE A 476 -21.57 -1.90 13.53
CA ILE A 476 -20.29 -1.26 13.21
C ILE A 476 -19.22 -2.33 12.94
N GLY A 477 -19.13 -3.34 13.81
CA GLY A 477 -18.17 -4.43 13.64
C GLY A 477 -18.37 -5.18 12.32
N THR A 478 -19.61 -5.49 11.94
CA THR A 478 -19.89 -6.31 10.74
C THR A 478 -19.52 -5.63 9.42
N ILE A 479 -19.55 -4.31 9.33
CA ILE A 479 -19.20 -3.58 8.10
C ILE A 479 -17.69 -3.43 7.89
N ASP A 480 -16.87 -3.80 8.87
CA ASP A 480 -15.40 -3.87 8.80
C ASP A 480 -14.76 -2.60 8.24
N ILE A 481 -15.13 -1.43 8.77
CA ILE A 481 -14.57 -0.15 8.32
C ILE A 481 -13.22 0.14 8.97
N VAL A 482 -12.30 0.76 8.20
CA VAL A 482 -11.09 1.40 8.71
C VAL A 482 -11.15 2.89 8.39
N LEU A 483 -11.06 3.71 9.44
CA LEU A 483 -11.26 5.16 9.29
C LEU A 483 -10.15 5.81 8.47
N GLY A 484 -8.95 5.20 8.43
CA GLY A 484 -7.88 5.67 7.57
C GLY A 484 -8.19 5.59 6.07
N GLU A 485 -8.98 4.60 5.65
CA GLU A 485 -9.50 4.47 4.29
C GLU A 485 -10.76 5.32 4.08
N CYS A 486 -11.63 5.36 5.06
CA CYS A 486 -12.86 6.12 5.03
C CYS A 486 -12.59 7.62 4.85
N ASP A 487 -11.67 8.17 5.63
CA ASP A 487 -11.37 9.60 5.69
C ASP A 487 -10.34 10.05 4.64
N ARG A 488 -9.45 9.17 4.18
CA ARG A 488 -8.41 9.38 3.14
C ARG A 488 -7.40 10.47 3.42
#